data_5703215f6b576a1ee47a989b7c0093ff
#
_entry.id   5703215f6b576a1ee47a989b7c0093ff
#
_cell.length_a   1.000
_cell.length_b   1.000
_cell.length_c   1.000
_cell.angle_alpha   90.00
_cell.angle_beta   90.00
_cell.angle_gamma   90.00
#
_symmetry.space_group_name_H-M   'P 1'
#
loop_
_entity.id
_entity.type
_entity.pdbx_description
1 polymer ?
#
loop_
_entity_poly.entity_id
_entity_poly.type
_entity_poly.pdbx_seq_one_letter_code
_entity_poly.pdbx_strand_id
1 'polypeptide(L)'
;MTLKIERISDKGGTRIRLSGQFRAERLDQVNAEIEQGVPVALDLEEVDLVDVEAVRFLNACQSKGIRMLNRSAFIREWMIRERGHLHDCRSEQEDRD
;
A
#
# COMPACT_ATOMS: atom_id res chain seq x y z
N MET A 1 19.02 -4.49 -3.62
CA MET A 1 18.12 -4.79 -2.50
C MET A 1 16.83 -5.36 -3.03
N THR A 2 16.21 -6.19 -2.25
CA THR A 2 15.05 -6.93 -2.74
C THR A 2 13.84 -6.68 -1.85
N LEU A 3 12.68 -6.94 -2.42
CA LEU A 3 11.43 -6.93 -1.68
C LEU A 3 10.99 -8.37 -1.49
N LYS A 4 10.70 -8.72 -0.25
CA LYS A 4 10.18 -10.05 0.06
C LYS A 4 8.68 -9.97 0.20
N ILE A 5 7.97 -10.88 -0.43
CA ILE A 5 6.52 -10.93 -0.41
C ILE A 5 6.09 -12.26 0.19
N GLU A 6 5.29 -12.21 1.24
CA GLU A 6 4.77 -13.42 1.89
C GLU A 6 3.26 -13.37 1.92
N ARG A 7 2.64 -14.48 1.55
CA ARG A 7 1.19 -14.59 1.61
C ARG A 7 0.81 -15.44 2.81
N ILE A 8 0.01 -14.87 3.70
CA ILE A 8 -0.38 -15.51 4.94
C ILE A 8 -1.90 -15.65 4.94
N SER A 9 -2.38 -16.88 5.03
CA SER A 9 -3.83 -17.13 5.06
C SER A 9 -4.23 -17.62 6.44
N ASP A 10 -5.32 -17.07 6.95
CA ASP A 10 -5.87 -17.52 8.22
C ASP A 10 -7.39 -17.35 8.19
N LYS A 11 -8.02 -17.46 9.35
CA LYS A 11 -9.48 -17.41 9.42
C LYS A 11 -10.05 -16.07 8.99
N GLY A 12 -9.28 -15.01 9.13
CA GLY A 12 -9.74 -13.70 8.76
C GLY A 12 -9.52 -13.36 7.30
N GLY A 13 -8.92 -14.27 6.54
CA GLY A 13 -8.63 -14.05 5.14
C GLY A 13 -7.15 -14.09 4.86
N THR A 14 -6.76 -13.56 3.73
CA THR A 14 -5.36 -13.56 3.30
C THR A 14 -4.73 -12.20 3.54
N ARG A 15 -3.53 -12.21 4.09
CA ARG A 15 -2.70 -11.02 4.20
C ARG A 15 -1.46 -11.20 3.37
N ILE A 16 -0.98 -10.11 2.81
CA ILE A 16 0.31 -10.10 2.11
C ILE A 16 1.26 -9.25 2.94
N ARG A 17 2.37 -9.86 3.32
CA ARG A 17 3.39 -9.17 4.10
C ARG A 17 4.53 -8.78 3.18
N LEU A 18 4.90 -7.51 3.22
CA LEU A 18 6.00 -6.99 2.42
C LEU A 18 7.16 -6.67 3.35
N SER A 19 8.37 -7.00 2.90
CA SER A 19 9.58 -6.76 3.68
C SER A 19 10.65 -6.19 2.78
N GLY A 20 11.34 -5.16 3.25
CA GLY A 20 12.47 -4.59 2.53
C GLY A 20 12.12 -3.29 1.85
N GLN A 21 12.58 -3.14 0.61
CA GLN A 21 12.42 -1.90 -0.15
C GLN A 21 11.33 -2.06 -1.20
N PHE A 22 10.25 -1.30 -1.01
CA PHE A 22 9.11 -1.36 -1.92
C PHE A 22 9.19 -0.16 -2.86
N ARG A 23 9.63 -0.42 -4.07
CA ARG A 23 9.84 0.61 -5.08
C ARG A 23 9.05 0.32 -6.33
N ALA A 24 9.05 1.30 -7.24
CA ALA A 24 8.31 1.21 -8.49
C ALA A 24 8.64 -0.06 -9.25
N GLU A 25 9.89 -0.47 -9.26
CA GLU A 25 10.30 -1.65 -10.01
C GLU A 25 9.74 -2.95 -9.46
N ARG A 26 9.15 -2.90 -8.27
CA ARG A 26 8.53 -4.07 -7.65
C ARG A 26 7.01 -4.03 -7.71
N LEU A 27 6.44 -2.99 -8.28
CA LEU A 27 4.98 -2.85 -8.31
C LEU A 27 4.30 -3.98 -9.06
N ASP A 28 4.86 -4.36 -10.19
CA ASP A 28 4.28 -5.44 -10.98
C ASP A 28 4.24 -6.74 -10.18
N GLN A 29 5.30 -6.99 -9.41
CA GLN A 29 5.40 -8.20 -8.62
C GLN A 29 4.32 -8.23 -7.53
N VAL A 30 4.16 -7.11 -6.83
CA VAL A 30 3.16 -7.03 -5.78
C VAL A 30 1.75 -7.08 -6.38
N ASN A 31 1.54 -6.36 -7.47
CA ASN A 31 0.24 -6.35 -8.12
C ASN A 31 -0.16 -7.75 -8.60
N ALA A 32 0.80 -8.51 -9.11
CA ALA A 32 0.53 -9.87 -9.55
C ALA A 32 0.06 -10.74 -8.39
N GLU A 33 0.66 -10.57 -7.23
CA GLU A 33 0.24 -11.30 -6.05
C GLU A 33 -1.18 -10.94 -5.64
N ILE A 34 -1.51 -9.66 -5.72
CA ILE A 34 -2.85 -9.20 -5.37
C ILE A 34 -3.88 -9.74 -6.34
N GLU A 35 -3.53 -9.81 -7.62
CA GLU A 35 -4.47 -10.29 -8.64
C GLU A 35 -4.73 -11.78 -8.54
N GLN A 36 -3.80 -12.54 -7.97
CA GLN A 36 -4.02 -13.97 -7.77
C GLN A 36 -5.08 -14.25 -6.71
N GLY A 37 -5.24 -13.34 -5.78
CA GLY A 37 -6.27 -13.47 -4.76
C GLY A 37 -6.19 -12.22 -3.91
N VAL A 38 -7.21 -11.37 -4.01
CA VAL A 38 -7.19 -10.07 -3.34
C VAL A 38 -7.11 -10.27 -1.83
N PRO A 39 -6.07 -9.72 -1.19
CA PRO A 39 -5.93 -9.87 0.26
C PRO A 39 -6.86 -8.92 0.99
N VAL A 40 -7.13 -9.22 2.26
CA VAL A 40 -7.88 -8.31 3.11
C VAL A 40 -6.98 -7.20 3.64
N ALA A 41 -5.68 -7.44 3.68
CA ALA A 41 -4.75 -6.47 4.23
C ALA A 41 -3.34 -6.66 3.68
N LEU A 42 -2.58 -5.57 3.67
CA LEU A 42 -1.15 -5.60 3.42
C LEU A 42 -0.45 -5.24 4.72
N ASP A 43 0.53 -6.05 5.10
CA ASP A 43 1.29 -5.83 6.32
C ASP A 43 2.61 -5.18 5.93
N LEU A 44 2.86 -3.99 6.43
CA LEU A 44 3.99 -3.19 6.04
C LEU A 44 5.02 -3.04 7.17
N GLU A 45 4.92 -3.89 8.16
CA GLU A 45 5.78 -3.77 9.34
C GLU A 45 7.27 -3.80 9.00
N GLU A 46 7.63 -4.64 8.04
CA GLU A 46 9.03 -4.85 7.69
C GLU A 46 9.48 -4.01 6.48
N VAL A 47 8.61 -3.14 5.98
CA VAL A 47 8.98 -2.25 4.87
C VAL A 47 9.78 -1.08 5.43
N ASP A 48 11.01 -0.92 4.96
CA ASP A 48 11.89 0.13 5.48
C ASP A 48 12.15 1.24 4.46
N LEU A 49 11.68 1.08 3.22
CA LEU A 49 11.82 2.12 2.21
C LEU A 49 10.71 2.01 1.17
N VAL A 50 10.15 3.15 0.79
CA VAL A 50 9.18 3.23 -0.32
C VAL A 50 9.56 4.42 -1.19
N ASP A 51 9.12 4.40 -2.46
CA ASP A 51 9.23 5.58 -3.31
C ASP A 51 7.82 6.09 -3.61
N VAL A 52 7.75 7.17 -4.39
CA VAL A 52 6.46 7.81 -4.63
C VAL A 52 5.49 6.90 -5.36
N GLU A 53 5.98 6.10 -6.29
CA GLU A 53 5.10 5.19 -7.02
C GLU A 53 4.55 4.11 -6.11
N ALA A 54 5.38 3.61 -5.20
CA ALA A 54 4.93 2.62 -4.24
C ALA A 54 3.85 3.20 -3.33
N VAL A 55 4.05 4.45 -2.89
CA VAL A 55 3.08 5.11 -2.03
C VAL A 55 1.74 5.27 -2.76
N ARG A 56 1.78 5.67 -4.02
CA ARG A 56 0.57 5.80 -4.81
C ARG A 56 -0.14 4.47 -4.98
N PHE A 57 0.63 3.41 -5.17
CA PHE A 57 0.08 2.08 -5.27
C PHE A 57 -0.62 1.68 -3.97
N LEU A 58 0.00 1.96 -2.84
CA LEU A 58 -0.60 1.64 -1.55
C LEU A 58 -1.91 2.41 -1.35
N ASN A 59 -1.94 3.67 -1.74
CA ASN A 59 -3.17 4.45 -1.67
C ASN A 59 -4.27 3.86 -2.55
N ALA A 60 -3.90 3.39 -3.74
CA ALA A 60 -4.87 2.77 -4.64
C ALA A 60 -5.44 1.49 -4.03
N CYS A 61 -4.57 0.69 -3.41
CA CYS A 61 -5.02 -0.53 -2.74
C CYS A 61 -5.97 -0.21 -1.60
N GLN A 62 -5.65 0.82 -0.83
CA GLN A 62 -6.51 1.21 0.28
C GLN A 62 -7.88 1.66 -0.22
N SER A 63 -7.91 2.34 -1.35
CA SER A 63 -9.17 2.77 -1.96
C SER A 63 -10.03 1.59 -2.37
N LYS A 64 -9.40 0.46 -2.67
CA LYS A 64 -10.12 -0.75 -3.06
C LYS A 64 -10.58 -1.57 -1.85
N GLY A 65 -10.30 -1.09 -0.66
CA GLY A 65 -10.73 -1.77 0.56
C GLY A 65 -9.67 -2.65 1.21
N ILE A 66 -8.46 -2.66 0.67
CA ILE A 66 -7.37 -3.42 1.28
C ILE A 66 -6.81 -2.60 2.44
N ARG A 67 -6.77 -3.21 3.62
CA ARG A 67 -6.30 -2.51 4.81
C ARG A 67 -4.79 -2.47 4.85
N MET A 68 -4.26 -1.43 5.46
CA MET A 68 -2.82 -1.28 5.66
C MET A 68 -2.51 -1.53 7.12
N LEU A 69 -1.68 -2.53 7.40
CA LEU A 69 -1.33 -2.91 8.76
C LEU A 69 0.10 -2.52 9.06
N ASN A 70 0.31 -2.06 10.28
CA ASN A 70 1.66 -1.82 10.82
C ASN A 70 2.48 -0.85 9.98
N ARG A 71 1.83 0.17 9.41
CA ARG A 71 2.53 1.20 8.67
C ARG A 71 3.41 1.98 9.62
N SER A 72 4.64 2.27 9.20
CA SER A 72 5.46 3.21 9.94
C SER A 72 4.86 4.60 9.81
N ALA A 73 5.24 5.48 10.73
CA ALA A 73 4.72 6.85 10.72
C ALA A 73 5.06 7.55 9.40
N PHE A 74 6.27 7.32 8.88
CA PHE A 74 6.67 8.02 7.67
C PHE A 74 5.89 7.52 6.45
N ILE A 75 5.58 6.24 6.38
CA ILE A 75 4.78 5.70 5.28
C ILE A 75 3.36 6.26 5.36
N ARG A 76 2.79 6.26 6.55
CA ARG A 76 1.44 6.76 6.73
C ARG A 76 1.34 8.23 6.35
N GLU A 77 2.31 9.03 6.77
CA GLU A 77 2.30 10.45 6.45
C GLU A 77 2.47 10.69 4.96
N TRP A 78 3.35 9.93 4.34
CA TRP A 78 3.56 10.06 2.91
C TRP A 78 2.29 9.70 2.15
N MET A 79 1.62 8.61 2.55
CA MET A 79 0.37 8.22 1.91
C MET A 79 -0.68 9.32 2.01
N ILE A 80 -0.80 9.91 3.19
CA ILE A 80 -1.77 11.01 3.39
C ILE A 80 -1.41 12.19 2.52
N ARG A 81 -0.14 12.53 2.46
CA ARG A 81 0.32 13.67 1.68
C ARG A 81 0.07 13.47 0.19
N GLU A 82 0.36 12.28 -0.32
CA GLU A 82 0.12 12.01 -1.73
C GLU A 82 -1.35 12.02 -2.06
N ARG A 83 -2.17 11.51 -1.16
CA ARG A 83 -3.62 11.50 -1.37
C ARG A 83 -4.17 12.93 -1.36
N GLY A 84 -3.69 13.75 -0.45
CA GLY A 84 -4.08 15.14 -0.39
C GLY A 84 -3.66 15.90 -1.63
N HIS A 85 -2.46 15.61 -2.13
CA HIS A 85 -1.98 16.24 -3.34
C HIS A 85 -2.87 15.92 -4.54
N LEU A 86 -3.30 14.68 -4.64
CA LEU A 86 -4.19 14.29 -5.71
C LEU A 86 -5.52 14.99 -5.61
N HIS A 87 -6.01 15.17 -4.39
CA HIS A 87 -7.26 15.88 -4.18
C HIS A 87 -7.15 17.36 -4.47
N ASP A 88 -5.96 17.88 -4.32
CA ASP A 88 -5.72 19.29 -4.53
C ASP A 88 -6.06 19.72 -5.94
N CYS A 89 -6.08 18.80 -6.82
CA CYS A 89 -6.47 19.11 -8.17
C CYS A 89 -7.92 19.50 -8.28
N ARG A 90 -8.66 19.37 -7.22
CA ARG A 90 -10.00 19.67 -7.25
C ARG A 90 -10.55 20.24 -6.16
N SER A 91 -10.54 20.37 -5.49
CA SER A 91 -11.04 20.59 -4.60
C SER A 91 -11.84 20.52 -3.88
N GLU A 92 -11.77 20.43 -3.66
CA GLU A 92 -12.47 20.26 -3.13
C GLU A 92 -13.07 19.78 -2.54
N GLN A 93 -13.07 19.75 -2.43
CA GLN A 93 -13.74 19.25 -2.01
C GLN A 93 -14.17 18.66 -1.47
N GLU A 94 -13.94 18.56 -1.36
CA GLU A 94 -14.42 17.99 -0.97
C GLU A 94 -14.73 17.43 -0.28
N ASP A 95 -14.57 17.55 -0.10
CA ASP A 95 -14.96 17.00 0.44
C ASP A 95 -15.29 16.50 1.17
N ARG A 96 -15.25 16.42 1.31
CA ARG A 96 -15.59 15.92 1.92
C ARG A 96 -15.95 14.99 2.19
N ASP A 97 -15.57 14.62 2.24
CA ASP A 97 -15.86 13.66 2.22
C ASP A 97 -16.01 13.23 2.38
#